data_ea50c9d4fbbff5c5fa937df6ba10e24a
#
_entry.id   ea50c9d4fbbff5c5fa937df6ba10e24a
#
_cell.length_a   1.000
_cell.length_b   1.000
_cell.length_c   1.000
_cell.angle_alpha   90.00
_cell.angle_beta   90.00
_cell.angle_gamma   90.00
#
_symmetry.space_group_name_H-M   'P 1'
#
loop_
_entity.id
_entity.type
_entity.pdbx_description
1 polymer ?
#
loop_
_entity_poly.entity_id
_entity_poly.type
_entity_poly.pdbx_seq_one_letter_code
_entity_poly.pdbx_strand_id
1 'polypeptide(L)'
;NTTANIDIVTKTDKDGIDIIIKPGTVNESVHIPVLLSESGMQECVYNDFYIGEGADVTIVAGCGIHNCGVDTSKHDGVHTFYLEKNAKVRYIERHYGEGDGNGENIMNPQTIVHLKEGAHMEMETTQIKGIDSTVRVTKGDLAENASLEIHEKIMTHGKQYAKTDFHVDINGDNSSVNLVSRSVAKGESKQEFFSVMNGNAACAGHSECDAIIMDNACVTASPQLTANNIDANLIHEAAIGKIAGEQLIKLMTLGLTEKEAEEQIINGFLK
;
A
#
# COMPACT_ATOMS: atom_id res chain seq x y z
N ASN A 1 -10.52 1.15 -20.91
CA ASN A 1 -11.84 0.64 -21.30
C ASN A 1 -12.91 1.43 -20.58
N THR A 2 -13.69 2.19 -21.33
CA THR A 2 -14.87 2.90 -20.83
C THR A 2 -16.08 1.98 -20.82
N THR A 3 -16.95 2.12 -19.83
CA THR A 3 -18.26 1.46 -19.78
C THR A 3 -19.36 2.54 -19.84
N ALA A 4 -20.62 2.15 -19.71
CA ALA A 4 -21.70 3.12 -19.60
C ALA A 4 -21.61 3.99 -18.32
N ASN A 5 -20.92 3.49 -17.28
CA ASN A 5 -20.84 4.10 -15.96
C ASN A 5 -19.41 4.58 -15.59
N ILE A 6 -18.38 4.22 -16.36
CA ILE A 6 -16.98 4.55 -16.08
C ILE A 6 -16.36 5.16 -17.33
N ASP A 7 -15.86 6.38 -17.21
CA ASP A 7 -15.12 7.07 -18.24
C ASP A 7 -13.62 7.15 -17.84
N ILE A 8 -12.72 6.85 -18.79
CA ILE A 8 -11.27 6.98 -18.62
C ILE A 8 -10.79 8.00 -19.65
N VAL A 9 -10.26 9.11 -19.17
CA VAL A 9 -9.87 10.26 -19.99
C VAL A 9 -8.39 10.54 -19.79
N THR A 10 -7.64 10.69 -20.87
CA THR A 10 -6.23 11.09 -20.80
C THR A 10 -6.13 12.54 -20.34
N LYS A 11 -5.25 12.82 -19.38
CA LYS A 11 -4.96 14.18 -18.94
C LYS A 11 -4.28 14.98 -20.05
N THR A 12 -4.52 16.29 -20.07
CA THR A 12 -3.96 17.22 -21.08
C THR A 12 -2.84 18.11 -20.52
N ASP A 13 -2.70 18.15 -19.21
CA ASP A 13 -1.76 19.00 -18.47
C ASP A 13 -0.52 18.26 -17.94
N LYS A 14 -0.60 16.95 -17.81
CA LYS A 14 0.46 16.07 -17.30
C LYS A 14 0.22 14.63 -17.74
N ASP A 15 1.22 13.77 -17.64
CA ASP A 15 1.09 12.35 -17.94
C ASP A 15 0.16 11.66 -16.94
N GLY A 16 -0.82 10.92 -17.43
CA GLY A 16 -1.78 10.20 -16.61
C GLY A 16 -3.21 10.24 -17.14
N ILE A 17 -4.13 9.77 -16.31
CA ILE A 17 -5.56 9.62 -16.67
C ILE A 17 -6.48 10.09 -15.54
N ASP A 18 -7.66 10.53 -15.93
CA ASP A 18 -8.81 10.73 -15.04
C ASP A 18 -9.77 9.57 -15.20
N ILE A 19 -10.11 8.92 -14.10
CA ILE A 19 -11.08 7.83 -14.03
C ILE A 19 -12.32 8.37 -13.34
N ILE A 20 -13.42 8.51 -14.10
CA ILE A 20 -14.66 9.11 -13.65
C ILE A 20 -15.70 8.01 -13.52
N ILE A 21 -16.11 7.71 -12.29
CA ILE A 21 -17.11 6.70 -11.95
C ILE A 21 -18.40 7.42 -11.56
N LYS A 22 -19.47 7.13 -12.30
CA LYS A 22 -20.76 7.80 -12.10
C LYS A 22 -21.41 7.44 -10.77
N PRO A 23 -22.25 8.32 -10.19
CA PRO A 23 -23.00 8.00 -8.98
C PRO A 23 -23.82 6.71 -9.12
N GLY A 24 -23.87 5.91 -8.05
CA GLY A 24 -24.62 4.66 -7.99
C GLY A 24 -24.08 3.52 -8.85
N THR A 25 -22.88 3.62 -9.41
CA THR A 25 -22.23 2.51 -10.12
C THR A 25 -21.89 1.39 -9.14
N VAL A 26 -22.34 0.17 -9.40
CA VAL A 26 -22.11 -0.99 -8.53
C VAL A 26 -21.63 -2.20 -9.33
N ASN A 27 -20.81 -3.05 -8.68
CA ASN A 27 -20.32 -4.31 -9.27
C ASN A 27 -19.51 -4.11 -10.56
N GLU A 28 -18.85 -2.96 -10.73
CA GLU A 28 -17.93 -2.71 -11.83
C GLU A 28 -16.49 -2.63 -11.32
N SER A 29 -15.52 -2.83 -12.22
CA SER A 29 -14.11 -2.74 -11.89
C SER A 29 -13.32 -1.97 -12.93
N VAL A 30 -12.25 -1.31 -12.45
CA VAL A 30 -11.25 -0.63 -13.28
C VAL A 30 -9.91 -1.35 -13.11
N HIS A 31 -9.23 -1.63 -14.22
CA HIS A 31 -7.91 -2.25 -14.22
C HIS A 31 -6.90 -1.31 -14.89
N ILE A 32 -5.81 -0.99 -14.19
CA ILE A 32 -4.75 -0.09 -14.65
C ILE A 32 -3.40 -0.81 -14.57
N PRO A 33 -3.07 -1.68 -15.54
CA PRO A 33 -1.75 -2.29 -15.60
C PRO A 33 -0.72 -1.33 -16.20
N VAL A 34 0.46 -1.27 -15.58
CA VAL A 34 1.64 -0.57 -16.11
C VAL A 34 2.81 -1.54 -16.11
N LEU A 35 3.57 -1.57 -17.22
CA LEU A 35 4.78 -2.36 -17.32
C LEU A 35 5.87 -1.56 -18.03
N LEU A 36 6.94 -1.24 -17.29
CA LEU A 36 8.17 -0.71 -17.87
C LEU A 36 9.02 -1.89 -18.37
N SER A 37 9.26 -1.98 -19.67
CA SER A 37 10.00 -3.09 -20.29
C SER A 37 11.34 -2.70 -20.91
N GLU A 38 11.68 -1.42 -20.88
CA GLU A 38 12.95 -0.91 -21.41
C GLU A 38 13.85 -0.47 -20.24
N SER A 39 15.13 -0.91 -20.26
CA SER A 39 16.12 -0.48 -19.28
C SER A 39 16.36 1.03 -19.35
N GLY A 40 16.46 1.67 -18.22
CA GLY A 40 16.65 3.12 -18.12
C GLY A 40 15.37 3.95 -18.29
N MET A 41 14.22 3.31 -18.49
CA MET A 41 12.94 4.03 -18.56
C MET A 41 12.58 4.66 -17.22
N GLN A 42 12.23 5.93 -17.23
CA GLN A 42 11.79 6.67 -16.04
C GLN A 42 10.52 7.43 -16.37
N GLU A 43 9.50 7.23 -15.58
CA GLU A 43 8.23 7.93 -15.76
C GLU A 43 7.61 8.33 -14.42
N CYS A 44 6.78 9.37 -14.45
CA CYS A 44 5.91 9.77 -13.36
C CYS A 44 4.50 9.99 -13.92
N VAL A 45 3.53 9.22 -13.44
CA VAL A 45 2.15 9.26 -13.92
C VAL A 45 1.19 9.70 -12.82
N TYR A 46 0.17 10.46 -13.21
CA TYR A 46 -0.84 11.01 -12.30
C TYR A 46 -2.22 10.48 -12.67
N ASN A 47 -2.81 9.66 -11.81
CA ASN A 47 -4.12 9.07 -12.03
C ASN A 47 -5.09 9.58 -10.96
N ASP A 48 -6.09 10.33 -11.36
CA ASP A 48 -7.10 10.85 -10.46
C ASP A 48 -8.41 10.07 -10.64
N PHE A 49 -8.95 9.58 -9.52
CA PHE A 49 -10.15 8.77 -9.45
C PHE A 49 -11.27 9.56 -8.83
N TYR A 50 -12.31 9.83 -9.60
CA TYR A 50 -13.51 10.54 -9.16
C TYR A 50 -14.64 9.53 -8.99
N ILE A 51 -14.95 9.17 -7.74
CA ILE A 51 -15.92 8.14 -7.41
C ILE A 51 -17.23 8.82 -6.98
N GLY A 52 -18.27 8.67 -7.79
CA GLY A 52 -19.57 9.28 -7.57
C GLY A 52 -20.30 8.78 -6.34
N GLU A 53 -21.26 9.57 -5.86
CA GLU A 53 -22.05 9.28 -4.67
C GLU A 53 -22.67 7.88 -4.73
N GLY A 54 -22.51 7.08 -3.65
CA GLY A 54 -23.08 5.75 -3.51
C GLY A 54 -22.54 4.70 -4.49
N ALA A 55 -21.45 4.98 -5.20
CA ALA A 55 -20.80 3.98 -6.05
C ALA A 55 -20.09 2.93 -5.17
N ASP A 56 -20.02 1.67 -5.65
CA ASP A 56 -19.34 0.53 -5.00
C ASP A 56 -18.56 -0.25 -6.06
N VAL A 57 -17.25 -0.03 -6.11
CA VAL A 57 -16.40 -0.49 -7.22
C VAL A 57 -15.06 -1.05 -6.75
N THR A 58 -14.47 -1.92 -7.57
CA THR A 58 -13.11 -2.42 -7.37
C THR A 58 -12.15 -1.78 -8.37
N ILE A 59 -11.01 -1.30 -7.88
CA ILE A 59 -9.94 -0.74 -8.70
C ILE A 59 -8.70 -1.58 -8.49
N VAL A 60 -8.12 -2.07 -9.57
CA VAL A 60 -6.91 -2.90 -9.56
C VAL A 60 -5.80 -2.17 -10.30
N ALA A 61 -4.75 -1.79 -9.61
CA ALA A 61 -3.52 -1.23 -10.17
C ALA A 61 -2.40 -2.28 -10.10
N GLY A 62 -1.71 -2.50 -11.21
CA GLY A 62 -0.57 -3.40 -11.25
C GLY A 62 0.60 -2.70 -11.93
N CYS A 63 1.69 -2.46 -11.20
CA CYS A 63 2.88 -1.84 -11.75
C CYS A 63 4.04 -2.83 -11.73
N GLY A 64 4.65 -3.04 -12.88
CA GLY A 64 5.78 -3.94 -13.08
C GLY A 64 6.96 -3.23 -13.71
N ILE A 65 8.18 -3.63 -13.33
CA ILE A 65 9.42 -3.23 -14.01
C ILE A 65 10.13 -4.49 -14.46
N HIS A 66 10.34 -4.63 -15.78
CA HIS A 66 11.15 -5.68 -16.37
C HIS A 66 12.45 -5.06 -16.89
N ASN A 67 13.55 -5.21 -16.14
CA ASN A 67 14.82 -4.59 -16.45
C ASN A 67 15.90 -5.65 -16.73
N CYS A 68 16.27 -5.81 -17.99
CA CYS A 68 17.35 -6.70 -18.45
C CYS A 68 18.64 -5.95 -18.80
N GLY A 69 18.73 -4.65 -18.50
CA GLY A 69 19.87 -3.80 -18.82
C GLY A 69 20.68 -3.38 -17.59
N VAL A 70 21.47 -2.33 -17.77
CA VAL A 70 22.36 -1.80 -16.73
C VAL A 70 21.91 -0.46 -16.16
N ASP A 71 20.92 0.18 -16.79
CA ASP A 71 20.43 1.48 -16.39
C ASP A 71 19.28 1.36 -15.40
N THR A 72 19.16 2.33 -14.51
CA THR A 72 18.09 2.38 -13.50
C THR A 72 16.73 2.66 -14.15
N SER A 73 15.78 1.77 -13.93
CA SER A 73 14.38 1.95 -14.34
C SER A 73 13.55 2.43 -13.14
N LYS A 74 12.68 3.43 -13.38
CA LYS A 74 11.93 4.09 -12.32
C LYS A 74 10.48 4.35 -12.73
N HIS A 75 9.55 3.97 -11.86
CA HIS A 75 8.13 4.27 -11.99
C HIS A 75 7.61 4.98 -10.73
N ASP A 76 7.15 6.22 -10.88
CA ASP A 76 6.47 6.97 -9.84
C ASP A 76 4.99 7.12 -10.21
N GLY A 77 4.12 6.43 -9.50
CA GLY A 77 2.67 6.54 -9.67
C GLY A 77 2.06 7.44 -8.58
N VAL A 78 1.38 8.50 -8.98
CA VAL A 78 0.60 9.35 -8.07
C VAL A 78 -0.88 9.08 -8.32
N HIS A 79 -1.56 8.47 -7.35
CA HIS A 79 -2.97 8.11 -7.41
C HIS A 79 -3.77 8.95 -6.41
N THR A 80 -4.69 9.77 -6.89
CA THR A 80 -5.57 10.58 -6.04
C THR A 80 -7.00 10.08 -6.13
N PHE A 81 -7.59 9.74 -4.99
CA PHE A 81 -8.96 9.23 -4.87
C PHE A 81 -9.86 10.28 -4.24
N TYR A 82 -10.91 10.64 -4.93
CA TYR A 82 -11.98 11.53 -4.45
C TYR A 82 -13.27 10.70 -4.33
N LEU A 83 -13.59 10.27 -3.11
CA LEU A 83 -14.80 9.51 -2.84
C LEU A 83 -15.91 10.44 -2.37
N GLU A 84 -16.97 10.52 -3.16
CA GLU A 84 -18.18 11.25 -2.80
C GLU A 84 -18.98 10.54 -1.70
N LYS A 85 -20.03 11.17 -1.20
CA LYS A 85 -20.84 10.66 -0.08
C LYS A 85 -21.28 9.20 -0.29
N ASN A 86 -21.05 8.37 0.74
CA ASN A 86 -21.37 6.95 0.78
C ASN A 86 -20.74 6.09 -0.35
N ALA A 87 -19.74 6.61 -1.05
CA ALA A 87 -19.01 5.81 -2.03
C ALA A 87 -18.13 4.76 -1.36
N LYS A 88 -17.96 3.61 -2.03
CA LYS A 88 -17.12 2.51 -1.55
C LYS A 88 -16.14 2.10 -2.63
N VAL A 89 -14.88 1.94 -2.23
CA VAL A 89 -13.81 1.49 -3.13
C VAL A 89 -13.02 0.38 -2.47
N ARG A 90 -12.83 -0.70 -3.18
CA ARG A 90 -11.76 -1.67 -2.90
C ARG A 90 -10.63 -1.43 -3.88
N TYR A 91 -9.47 -0.97 -3.38
CA TYR A 91 -8.27 -0.71 -4.17
C TYR A 91 -7.24 -1.79 -3.93
N ILE A 92 -6.82 -2.47 -5.00
CA ILE A 92 -5.81 -3.53 -4.95
C ILE A 92 -4.60 -3.07 -5.78
N GLU A 93 -3.47 -2.88 -5.11
CA GLU A 93 -2.23 -2.46 -5.75
C GLU A 93 -1.16 -3.55 -5.61
N ARG A 94 -0.52 -3.88 -6.72
CA ARG A 94 0.57 -4.86 -6.75
C ARG A 94 1.76 -4.31 -7.48
N HIS A 95 2.91 -4.35 -6.82
CA HIS A 95 4.20 -3.93 -7.36
C HIS A 95 5.14 -5.12 -7.46
N TYR A 96 5.80 -5.27 -8.59
CA TYR A 96 6.82 -6.29 -8.78
C TYR A 96 7.91 -5.82 -9.74
N GLY A 97 9.11 -6.35 -9.55
CA GLY A 97 10.22 -6.20 -10.49
C GLY A 97 10.74 -7.56 -10.91
N GLU A 98 11.26 -7.64 -12.12
CA GLU A 98 11.93 -8.80 -12.66
C GLU A 98 12.97 -8.38 -13.70
N GLY A 99 13.75 -9.36 -14.17
CA GLY A 99 14.82 -9.18 -15.15
C GLY A 99 16.14 -9.67 -14.60
N ASP A 100 17.08 -9.92 -15.48
CA ASP A 100 18.44 -10.39 -15.20
C ASP A 100 19.52 -9.29 -15.37
N GLY A 101 19.08 -8.05 -15.54
CA GLY A 101 19.96 -6.89 -15.63
C GLY A 101 20.60 -6.50 -14.29
N ASN A 102 21.56 -5.60 -14.36
CA ASN A 102 22.23 -5.02 -13.20
C ASN A 102 21.73 -3.60 -12.86
N GLY A 103 20.79 -3.06 -13.62
CA GLY A 103 20.15 -1.79 -13.35
C GLY A 103 19.15 -1.90 -12.21
N GLU A 104 19.03 -0.85 -11.40
CA GLU A 104 18.09 -0.81 -10.28
C GLU A 104 16.63 -0.66 -10.75
N ASN A 105 15.73 -1.29 -10.04
CA ASN A 105 14.28 -1.13 -10.15
C ASN A 105 13.78 -0.24 -9.02
N ILE A 106 13.35 0.97 -9.33
CA ILE A 106 12.84 1.94 -8.35
C ILE A 106 11.35 2.18 -8.56
N MET A 107 10.58 2.15 -7.48
CA MET A 107 9.15 2.38 -7.55
C MET A 107 8.66 3.17 -6.32
N ASN A 108 8.23 4.44 -6.54
CA ASN A 108 7.79 5.31 -5.46
C ASN A 108 6.31 5.67 -5.63
N PRO A 109 5.38 4.81 -5.21
CA PRO A 109 3.96 5.08 -5.29
C PRO A 109 3.55 6.15 -4.27
N GLN A 110 2.67 7.05 -4.70
CA GLN A 110 2.01 7.98 -3.82
C GLN A 110 0.49 7.83 -3.97
N THR A 111 -0.20 7.62 -2.85
CA THR A 111 -1.67 7.52 -2.81
C THR A 111 -2.23 8.63 -1.95
N ILE A 112 -3.17 9.39 -2.48
CA ILE A 112 -3.85 10.48 -1.76
C ILE A 112 -5.34 10.15 -1.74
N VAL A 113 -5.97 10.19 -0.56
CA VAL A 113 -7.35 9.74 -0.38
C VAL A 113 -8.17 10.83 0.29
N HIS A 114 -9.24 11.27 -0.38
CA HIS A 114 -10.21 12.22 0.15
C HIS A 114 -11.55 11.52 0.31
N LEU A 115 -11.95 11.23 1.55
CA LEU A 115 -13.20 10.55 1.86
C LEU A 115 -14.24 11.54 2.38
N LYS A 116 -15.32 11.73 1.63
CA LYS A 116 -16.49 12.51 2.07
C LYS A 116 -17.35 11.69 3.04
N GLU A 117 -18.39 12.30 3.57
CA GLU A 117 -19.31 11.72 4.57
C GLU A 117 -19.75 10.29 4.18
N GLY A 118 -19.53 9.35 5.09
CA GLY A 118 -19.92 7.95 4.94
C GLY A 118 -19.16 7.18 3.86
N ALA A 119 -18.13 7.74 3.24
CA ALA A 119 -17.34 7.05 2.25
C ALA A 119 -16.43 5.99 2.91
N HIS A 120 -16.20 4.88 2.22
CA HIS A 120 -15.36 3.77 2.68
C HIS A 120 -14.33 3.40 1.63
N MET A 121 -13.07 3.24 2.04
CA MET A 121 -12.02 2.71 1.17
C MET A 121 -11.24 1.60 1.87
N GLU A 122 -11.14 0.45 1.20
CA GLU A 122 -10.25 -0.64 1.55
C GLU A 122 -9.08 -0.67 0.56
N MET A 123 -7.85 -0.67 1.07
CA MET A 123 -6.63 -0.71 0.27
C MET A 123 -5.83 -1.98 0.59
N GLU A 124 -5.55 -2.80 -0.40
CA GLU A 124 -4.58 -3.89 -0.33
C GLU A 124 -3.36 -3.54 -1.17
N THR A 125 -2.21 -3.34 -0.54
CA THR A 125 -0.97 -3.04 -1.25
C THR A 125 0.05 -4.16 -1.04
N THR A 126 0.67 -4.63 -2.13
CA THR A 126 1.60 -5.75 -2.07
C THR A 126 2.86 -5.47 -2.89
N GLN A 127 4.04 -5.59 -2.24
CA GLN A 127 5.35 -5.51 -2.88
C GLN A 127 6.27 -6.59 -2.31
N ILE A 128 6.46 -7.69 -3.04
CA ILE A 128 7.14 -8.87 -2.52
C ILE A 128 8.46 -9.16 -3.24
N LYS A 129 8.64 -8.71 -4.50
CA LYS A 129 9.78 -9.16 -5.31
C LYS A 129 10.29 -8.07 -6.26
N GLY A 130 11.63 -8.01 -6.38
CA GLY A 130 12.33 -7.41 -7.50
C GLY A 130 12.33 -5.87 -7.56
N ILE A 131 11.93 -5.18 -6.50
CA ILE A 131 12.08 -3.73 -6.37
C ILE A 131 13.25 -3.45 -5.44
N ASP A 132 14.25 -2.72 -5.92
CA ASP A 132 15.47 -2.44 -5.17
C ASP A 132 15.29 -1.29 -4.18
N SER A 133 14.50 -0.29 -4.57
CA SER A 133 14.18 0.85 -3.70
C SER A 133 12.73 1.30 -3.87
N THR A 134 12.04 1.51 -2.76
CA THR A 134 10.69 2.07 -2.76
C THR A 134 10.50 3.08 -1.62
N VAL A 135 9.84 4.19 -1.92
CA VAL A 135 9.28 5.10 -0.94
C VAL A 135 7.79 5.23 -1.23
N ARG A 136 6.98 4.54 -0.44
CA ARG A 136 5.53 4.57 -0.52
C ARG A 136 4.99 5.69 0.37
N VAL A 137 4.23 6.61 -0.19
CA VAL A 137 3.58 7.68 0.54
C VAL A 137 2.07 7.51 0.45
N THR A 138 1.38 7.47 1.60
CA THR A 138 -0.09 7.46 1.65
C THR A 138 -0.57 8.60 2.50
N LYS A 139 -1.45 9.45 1.95
CA LYS A 139 -2.08 10.55 2.66
C LYS A 139 -3.59 10.40 2.60
N GLY A 140 -4.26 10.72 3.70
CA GLY A 140 -5.73 10.65 3.76
C GLY A 140 -6.33 11.76 4.59
N ASP A 141 -7.50 12.22 4.19
CA ASP A 141 -8.38 13.02 5.02
C ASP A 141 -9.81 12.44 5.01
N LEU A 142 -10.39 12.32 6.20
CA LEU A 142 -11.65 11.65 6.43
C LEU A 142 -12.68 12.61 7.01
N ALA A 143 -13.83 12.72 6.32
CA ALA A 143 -15.00 13.42 6.82
C ALA A 143 -15.83 12.53 7.77
N GLU A 144 -16.96 13.03 8.22
CA GLU A 144 -17.88 12.37 9.15
C GLU A 144 -18.32 10.98 8.65
N ASN A 145 -18.32 9.98 9.53
CA ASN A 145 -18.69 8.58 9.26
C ASN A 145 -17.85 7.89 8.16
N ALA A 146 -16.73 8.47 7.74
CA ALA A 146 -15.87 7.87 6.73
C ALA A 146 -14.93 6.83 7.34
N SER A 147 -14.51 5.84 6.56
CA SER A 147 -13.57 4.80 7.01
C SER A 147 -12.53 4.45 5.97
N LEU A 148 -11.29 4.27 6.43
CA LEU A 148 -10.14 3.88 5.61
C LEU A 148 -9.46 2.66 6.23
N GLU A 149 -9.41 1.55 5.48
CA GLU A 149 -8.71 0.33 5.85
C GLU A 149 -7.53 0.10 4.91
N ILE A 150 -6.34 -0.14 5.46
CA ILE A 150 -5.13 -0.39 4.66
C ILE A 150 -4.44 -1.65 5.15
N HIS A 151 -4.24 -2.59 4.23
CA HIS A 151 -3.46 -3.80 4.42
C HIS A 151 -2.24 -3.76 3.50
N GLU A 152 -1.08 -3.54 4.09
CA GLU A 152 0.19 -3.48 3.37
C GLU A 152 1.00 -4.76 3.58
N LYS A 153 1.59 -5.29 2.51
CA LYS A 153 2.48 -6.45 2.53
C LYS A 153 3.77 -6.12 1.80
N ILE A 154 4.88 -6.10 2.54
CA ILE A 154 6.20 -5.77 1.99
C ILE A 154 7.18 -6.90 2.29
N MET A 155 7.96 -7.28 1.28
CA MET A 155 9.11 -8.16 1.47
C MET A 155 10.34 -7.55 0.78
N THR A 156 11.44 -7.48 1.52
CA THR A 156 12.73 -7.04 1.02
C THR A 156 13.81 -8.09 1.26
N HIS A 157 14.79 -8.14 0.39
CA HIS A 157 15.94 -9.05 0.51
C HIS A 157 17.23 -8.40 -0.03
N GLY A 158 18.37 -9.04 0.20
CA GLY A 158 19.66 -8.52 -0.24
C GLY A 158 19.94 -7.15 0.36
N LYS A 159 20.11 -6.12 -0.45
CA LYS A 159 20.33 -4.73 -0.04
C LYS A 159 19.16 -3.80 -0.34
N GLN A 160 17.99 -4.35 -0.60
CA GLN A 160 16.80 -3.59 -0.93
C GLN A 160 16.39 -2.64 0.19
N TYR A 161 15.75 -1.55 -0.20
CA TYR A 161 15.23 -0.54 0.70
C TYR A 161 13.74 -0.33 0.49
N ALA A 162 12.97 -0.29 1.57
CA ALA A 162 11.56 0.06 1.53
C ALA A 162 11.22 1.04 2.65
N LYS A 163 10.52 2.12 2.30
CA LYS A 163 9.96 3.07 3.25
C LYS A 163 8.46 3.20 3.02
N THR A 164 7.70 3.03 4.10
CA THR A 164 6.28 3.41 4.17
C THR A 164 6.17 4.70 4.95
N ASP A 165 5.51 5.70 4.36
CA ASP A 165 5.22 7.01 4.96
C ASP A 165 3.72 7.27 4.90
N PHE A 166 3.05 7.02 6.01
CA PHE A 166 1.60 7.13 6.13
C PHE A 166 1.22 8.35 6.95
N HIS A 167 0.33 9.18 6.42
CA HIS A 167 -0.16 10.38 7.10
C HIS A 167 -1.68 10.54 6.89
N VAL A 168 -2.46 10.50 7.98
CA VAL A 168 -3.92 10.67 7.92
C VAL A 168 -4.43 11.66 8.94
N ASP A 169 -5.30 12.56 8.45
CA ASP A 169 -6.10 13.48 9.24
C ASP A 169 -7.54 12.96 9.37
N ILE A 170 -7.95 12.61 10.57
CA ILE A 170 -9.28 12.07 10.87
C ILE A 170 -10.13 13.23 11.37
N ASN A 171 -10.87 13.87 10.44
CA ASN A 171 -11.49 15.18 10.66
C ASN A 171 -12.99 15.12 11.02
N GLY A 172 -13.63 13.99 10.76
CA GLY A 172 -15.07 13.83 10.97
C GLY A 172 -15.41 12.98 12.18
N ASP A 173 -16.54 13.27 12.82
CA ASP A 173 -17.07 12.42 13.89
C ASP A 173 -17.41 11.02 13.37
N ASN A 174 -17.24 10.01 14.23
CA ASN A 174 -17.45 8.59 13.92
C ASN A 174 -16.62 8.05 12.74
N SER A 175 -15.59 8.78 12.31
CA SER A 175 -14.69 8.30 11.28
C SER A 175 -13.61 7.39 11.85
N SER A 176 -13.06 6.49 11.02
CA SER A 176 -12.09 5.52 11.48
C SER A 176 -11.00 5.20 10.45
N VAL A 177 -9.80 4.93 10.96
CA VAL A 177 -8.67 4.44 10.16
C VAL A 177 -8.12 3.17 10.79
N ASN A 178 -7.88 2.16 9.96
CA ASN A 178 -7.17 0.94 10.35
C ASN A 178 -6.04 0.67 9.36
N LEU A 179 -4.79 0.77 9.82
CA LEU A 179 -3.59 0.47 9.03
C LEU A 179 -2.91 -0.76 9.61
N VAL A 180 -2.77 -1.80 8.79
CA VAL A 180 -2.02 -3.02 9.12
C VAL A 180 -0.89 -3.19 8.10
N SER A 181 0.36 -3.05 8.55
CA SER A 181 1.54 -3.30 7.73
C SER A 181 2.24 -4.57 8.21
N ARG A 182 2.32 -5.57 7.34
CA ARG A 182 3.07 -6.81 7.57
C ARG A 182 4.26 -6.89 6.65
N SER A 183 5.44 -7.06 7.23
CA SER A 183 6.66 -7.02 6.43
C SER A 183 7.67 -8.12 6.79
N VAL A 184 8.48 -8.50 5.81
CA VAL A 184 9.59 -9.44 5.99
C VAL A 184 10.85 -8.82 5.40
N ALA A 185 11.88 -8.68 6.21
CA ALA A 185 13.18 -8.17 5.80
C ALA A 185 14.25 -9.25 5.91
N LYS A 186 14.98 -9.51 4.80
CA LYS A 186 16.01 -10.56 4.71
C LYS A 186 17.35 -9.99 4.20
N GLY A 187 18.44 -10.69 4.49
CA GLY A 187 19.77 -10.32 4.03
C GLY A 187 20.31 -9.08 4.74
N GLU A 188 20.66 -8.05 4.00
CA GLU A 188 21.10 -6.74 4.51
C GLU A 188 20.08 -5.63 4.19
N SER A 189 18.84 -6.01 3.90
CA SER A 189 17.79 -5.07 3.50
C SER A 189 17.34 -4.18 4.66
N LYS A 190 16.78 -3.02 4.31
CA LYS A 190 16.31 -2.04 5.28
C LYS A 190 14.87 -1.67 5.02
N GLN A 191 14.08 -1.59 6.10
CA GLN A 191 12.70 -1.12 6.04
C GLN A 191 12.47 -0.04 7.09
N GLU A 192 11.71 0.99 6.70
CA GLU A 192 11.31 2.09 7.59
C GLU A 192 9.80 2.26 7.50
N PHE A 193 9.13 2.20 8.63
CA PHE A 193 7.70 2.44 8.76
C PHE A 193 7.45 3.71 9.55
N PHE A 194 6.84 4.70 8.90
CA PHE A 194 6.36 5.93 9.53
C PHE A 194 4.84 5.99 9.43
N SER A 195 4.17 6.25 10.54
CA SER A 195 2.74 6.51 10.55
C SER A 195 2.41 7.71 11.39
N VAL A 196 1.70 8.67 10.80
CA VAL A 196 1.19 9.86 11.49
C VAL A 196 -0.34 9.83 11.41
N MET A 197 -1.00 9.81 12.57
CA MET A 197 -2.45 9.88 12.66
C MET A 197 -2.85 11.05 13.54
N ASN A 198 -3.64 11.96 13.01
CA ASN A 198 -4.20 13.10 13.73
C ASN A 198 -5.70 12.91 13.91
N GLY A 199 -6.14 12.68 15.14
CA GLY A 199 -7.56 12.58 15.52
C GLY A 199 -8.10 13.96 15.87
N ASN A 200 -8.80 14.59 14.93
CA ASN A 200 -9.30 15.96 15.04
C ASN A 200 -10.77 16.03 15.48
N ALA A 201 -11.46 14.90 15.56
CA ALA A 201 -12.87 14.75 15.91
C ALA A 201 -13.08 13.58 16.87
N ALA A 202 -14.31 13.23 17.23
CA ALA A 202 -14.66 12.00 17.94
C ALA A 202 -14.48 10.78 17.01
N CYS A 203 -13.27 10.28 16.91
CA CYS A 203 -12.84 9.33 15.88
C CYS A 203 -12.00 8.18 16.46
N ALA A 204 -11.73 7.17 15.63
CA ALA A 204 -10.88 6.04 15.97
C ALA A 204 -9.73 5.88 14.94
N GLY A 205 -8.52 5.62 15.44
CA GLY A 205 -7.37 5.31 14.60
C GLY A 205 -6.58 4.15 15.18
N HIS A 206 -6.26 3.16 14.34
CA HIS A 206 -5.40 2.05 14.70
C HIS A 206 -4.30 1.88 13.65
N SER A 207 -3.06 1.71 14.11
CA SER A 207 -1.89 1.44 13.29
C SER A 207 -1.15 0.24 13.85
N GLU A 208 -1.00 -0.81 13.04
CA GLU A 208 -0.24 -2.02 13.37
C GLU A 208 0.95 -2.17 12.43
N CYS A 209 2.14 -2.41 12.98
CA CYS A 209 3.35 -2.68 12.21
C CYS A 209 4.02 -3.95 12.72
N ASP A 210 3.80 -5.06 12.00
CA ASP A 210 4.41 -6.33 12.31
C ASP A 210 5.50 -6.68 11.30
N ALA A 211 6.69 -7.05 11.79
CA ALA A 211 7.82 -7.38 10.93
C ALA A 211 8.58 -8.63 11.38
N ILE A 212 8.90 -9.49 10.42
CA ILE A 212 9.86 -10.58 10.58
C ILE A 212 11.22 -10.12 10.05
N ILE A 213 12.25 -10.18 10.91
CA ILE A 213 13.63 -9.86 10.53
C ILE A 213 14.43 -11.15 10.42
N MET A 214 15.18 -11.28 9.34
CA MET A 214 16.09 -12.40 9.08
C MET A 214 17.47 -11.89 8.69
N ASP A 215 18.51 -12.68 8.97
CA ASP A 215 19.92 -12.39 8.68
C ASP A 215 20.39 -11.08 9.37
N ASN A 216 20.89 -10.12 8.59
CA ASN A 216 21.37 -8.81 9.04
C ASN A 216 20.43 -7.66 8.64
N ALA A 217 19.19 -7.98 8.30
CA ALA A 217 18.22 -6.95 7.91
C ALA A 217 17.85 -6.03 9.08
N CYS A 218 17.35 -4.86 8.77
CA CYS A 218 16.95 -3.85 9.75
C CYS A 218 15.55 -3.32 9.44
N VAL A 219 14.69 -3.28 10.45
CA VAL A 219 13.36 -2.67 10.36
C VAL A 219 13.20 -1.64 11.48
N THR A 220 12.72 -0.46 11.15
CA THR A 220 12.40 0.59 12.12
C THR A 220 10.94 1.01 11.99
N ALA A 221 10.27 1.23 13.13
CA ALA A 221 8.92 1.79 13.18
C ALA A 221 8.93 3.09 13.98
N SER A 222 8.31 4.13 13.44
CA SER A 222 8.24 5.47 14.04
C SER A 222 6.80 6.01 13.95
N PRO A 223 5.91 5.56 14.83
CA PRO A 223 4.54 6.04 14.87
C PRO A 223 4.43 7.40 15.58
N GLN A 224 3.52 8.23 15.09
CA GLN A 224 3.11 9.47 15.75
C GLN A 224 1.59 9.54 15.81
N LEU A 225 1.05 9.62 17.04
CA LEU A 225 -0.38 9.78 17.27
C LEU A 225 -0.63 11.14 17.92
N THR A 226 -1.55 11.92 17.37
CA THR A 226 -1.95 13.22 17.93
C THR A 226 -3.47 13.24 18.10
N ALA A 227 -3.94 13.20 19.34
CA ALA A 227 -5.35 13.35 19.66
C ALA A 227 -5.65 14.83 19.94
N ASN A 228 -6.27 15.52 19.00
CA ASN A 228 -6.69 16.92 19.10
C ASN A 228 -8.11 17.07 19.66
N ASN A 229 -8.84 15.96 19.80
CA ASN A 229 -10.17 15.90 20.37
C ASN A 229 -10.17 14.94 21.57
N ILE A 230 -10.90 15.26 22.65
CA ILE A 230 -10.95 14.43 23.86
C ILE A 230 -11.56 13.05 23.62
N ASP A 231 -12.43 12.94 22.61
CA ASP A 231 -13.10 11.69 22.25
C ASP A 231 -12.37 10.95 21.10
N ALA A 232 -11.18 11.42 20.69
CA ALA A 232 -10.33 10.71 19.74
C ALA A 232 -9.65 9.52 20.42
N ASN A 233 -9.82 8.32 19.85
CA ASN A 233 -9.18 7.08 20.32
C ASN A 233 -8.16 6.60 19.29
N LEU A 234 -6.88 6.79 19.58
CA LEU A 234 -5.78 6.42 18.67
C LEU A 234 -4.89 5.36 19.34
N ILE A 235 -4.64 4.26 18.62
CA ILE A 235 -3.85 3.14 19.11
C ILE A 235 -2.74 2.83 18.09
N HIS A 236 -1.54 2.49 18.59
CA HIS A 236 -0.47 1.91 17.79
C HIS A 236 0.03 0.63 18.45
N GLU A 237 0.24 -0.41 17.61
CA GLU A 237 0.83 -1.68 18.01
C GLU A 237 1.99 -2.03 17.07
N ALA A 238 3.05 -2.64 17.59
CA ALA A 238 4.17 -3.09 16.77
C ALA A 238 4.80 -4.35 17.34
N ALA A 239 5.05 -5.33 16.48
CA ALA A 239 5.81 -6.52 16.80
C ALA A 239 6.93 -6.72 15.75
N ILE A 240 8.18 -6.44 16.14
CA ILE A 240 9.33 -6.56 15.26
C ILE A 240 10.28 -7.60 15.85
N GLY A 241 10.51 -8.71 15.12
CA GLY A 241 11.34 -9.76 15.65
C GLY A 241 11.68 -10.85 14.63
N LYS A 242 12.42 -11.85 15.08
CA LYS A 242 12.76 -13.04 14.29
C LYS A 242 11.70 -14.13 14.42
N ILE A 243 11.69 -15.05 13.48
CA ILE A 243 10.87 -16.27 13.59
C ILE A 243 11.24 -17.02 14.88
N ALA A 244 10.25 -17.40 15.67
CA ALA A 244 10.49 -18.16 16.89
C ALA A 244 11.01 -19.58 16.56
N GLY A 245 12.12 -19.97 17.17
CA GLY A 245 12.74 -21.29 16.91
C GLY A 245 11.81 -22.47 17.18
N GLU A 246 10.89 -22.33 18.15
CA GLU A 246 9.87 -23.36 18.42
C GLU A 246 8.91 -23.58 17.27
N GLN A 247 8.55 -22.53 16.53
CA GLN A 247 7.68 -22.64 15.34
C GLN A 247 8.41 -23.39 14.21
N LEU A 248 9.70 -23.08 13.98
CA LEU A 248 10.53 -23.79 13.00
C LEU A 248 10.66 -25.26 13.37
N ILE A 249 11.06 -25.57 14.60
CA ILE A 249 11.21 -26.95 15.09
C ILE A 249 9.90 -27.72 14.92
N LYS A 250 8.76 -27.13 15.26
CA LYS A 250 7.46 -27.78 15.12
C LYS A 250 7.15 -28.16 13.67
N LEU A 251 7.41 -27.28 12.72
CA LEU A 251 7.21 -27.58 11.29
C LEU A 251 8.21 -28.62 10.77
N MET A 252 9.46 -28.56 11.23
CA MET A 252 10.49 -29.57 10.89
C MET A 252 10.14 -30.96 11.43
N THR A 253 9.49 -31.07 12.59
CA THR A 253 8.99 -32.36 13.09
C THR A 253 7.88 -32.97 12.24
N LEU A 254 7.23 -32.15 11.41
CA LEU A 254 6.23 -32.61 10.42
C LEU A 254 6.87 -33.00 9.08
N GLY A 255 8.20 -33.00 8.99
CA GLY A 255 8.98 -33.45 7.82
C GLY A 255 9.42 -32.35 6.86
N LEU A 256 9.24 -31.09 7.20
CA LEU A 256 9.75 -29.96 6.39
C LEU A 256 11.25 -29.75 6.67
N THR A 257 11.99 -29.32 5.66
CA THR A 257 13.31 -28.74 5.85
C THR A 257 13.20 -27.39 6.55
N GLU A 258 14.26 -26.90 7.14
CA GLU A 258 14.29 -25.58 7.79
C GLU A 258 13.82 -24.48 6.82
N LYS A 259 14.32 -24.50 5.58
CA LYS A 259 13.93 -23.54 4.54
C LYS A 259 12.44 -23.60 4.20
N GLU A 260 11.88 -24.79 4.04
CA GLU A 260 10.46 -24.97 3.78
C GLU A 260 9.59 -24.50 4.97
N ALA A 261 10.07 -24.73 6.19
CA ALA A 261 9.40 -24.26 7.40
C ALA A 261 9.39 -22.72 7.47
N GLU A 262 10.52 -22.08 7.19
CA GLU A 262 10.60 -20.60 7.07
C GLU A 262 9.64 -20.07 6.02
N GLU A 263 9.65 -20.63 4.81
CA GLU A 263 8.77 -20.22 3.71
C GLU A 263 7.28 -20.35 4.09
N GLN A 264 6.91 -21.43 4.80
CA GLN A 264 5.53 -21.61 5.27
C GLN A 264 5.11 -20.57 6.32
N ILE A 265 6.02 -20.23 7.25
CA ILE A 265 5.76 -19.20 8.27
C ILE A 265 5.61 -17.83 7.59
N ILE A 266 6.52 -17.46 6.69
CA ILE A 266 6.48 -16.19 5.95
C ILE A 266 5.20 -16.08 5.13
N ASN A 267 4.85 -17.12 4.38
CA ASN A 267 3.63 -17.15 3.58
C ASN A 267 2.36 -17.04 4.44
N GLY A 268 2.37 -17.64 5.63
CA GLY A 268 1.27 -17.51 6.60
C GLY A 268 1.18 -16.13 7.22
N PHE A 269 2.31 -15.50 7.49
CA PHE A 269 2.40 -14.17 8.07
C PHE A 269 1.97 -13.06 7.10
N LEU A 270 2.31 -13.21 5.82
CA LEU A 270 1.94 -12.24 4.77
C LEU A 270 0.55 -12.47 4.16
N LYS A 271 -0.23 -13.43 4.64
CA LYS A 271 -1.63 -13.60 4.23
C LYS A 271 -2.53 -12.57 4.89
#